data_3887981b4c118cbd93f74a6ec57a5085
#
_entry.id   3887981b4c118cbd93f74a6ec57a5085
#
_cell.length_a   1.000
_cell.length_b   1.000
_cell.length_c   1.000
_cell.angle_alpha   90.00
_cell.angle_beta   90.00
_cell.angle_gamma   90.00
#
_symmetry.space_group_name_H-M   'P 1'
#
loop_
_entity.id
_entity.type
_entity.pdbx_description
1 polymer ?
#
loop_
_entity_poly.entity_id
_entity_poly.type
_entity_poly.pdbx_seq_one_letter_code
_entity_poly.pdbx_strand_id
1 'polypeptide(L)'
;MATPLGRRRYSRASVKWPVTLLTSQDKTEGETGNVSPTGAFISCAVVPLSEGSIRLVIKVPGHQPINVAGKVVWSKVLNPNKGAPSFGVGVQFTKISENDSHFLREVILKRYGKMTNRLIAKTE
;
A
#
# COMPACT_ATOMS: atom_id res chain seq x y z
N MET A 1 -11.40 -20.76 -8.71
CA MET A 1 -11.23 -19.72 -9.27
C MET A 1 -10.79 -18.64 -8.45
N ALA A 2 -9.88 -18.07 -8.82
CA ALA A 2 -9.39 -17.04 -8.03
C ALA A 2 -10.29 -15.87 -8.18
N THR A 3 -11.20 -15.78 -7.37
CA THR A 3 -12.04 -14.63 -7.37
C THR A 3 -11.25 -13.46 -6.85
N PRO A 4 -11.73 -12.29 -7.08
CA PRO A 4 -11.12 -11.12 -6.46
C PRO A 4 -11.05 -11.25 -4.96
N LEU A 5 -12.02 -11.91 -4.37
CA LEU A 5 -11.99 -12.12 -2.93
C LEU A 5 -10.85 -13.01 -2.53
N GLY A 6 -10.59 -14.05 -3.32
CA GLY A 6 -9.50 -14.94 -3.01
C GLY A 6 -8.15 -14.27 -3.10
N ARG A 7 -8.04 -13.25 -3.92
CA ARG A 7 -6.77 -12.57 -4.07
C ARG A 7 -6.49 -11.57 -2.97
N ARG A 8 -7.52 -11.10 -2.29
CA ARG A 8 -7.34 -10.08 -1.29
C ARG A 8 -7.65 -10.65 0.08
N ARG A 9 -6.60 -11.08 0.75
CA ARG A 9 -6.78 -11.69 2.05
C ARG A 9 -7.17 -10.69 3.12
N TYR A 10 -6.73 -9.45 2.96
CA TYR A 10 -6.98 -8.40 3.94
C TYR A 10 -7.67 -7.24 3.29
N SER A 11 -8.54 -6.61 4.04
CA SER A 11 -9.11 -5.35 3.62
C SER A 11 -7.99 -4.30 3.54
N ARG A 12 -8.24 -3.28 2.76
CA ARG A 12 -7.29 -2.20 2.62
C ARG A 12 -7.84 -0.95 3.23
N ALA A 13 -6.97 -0.21 3.90
CA ALA A 13 -7.34 1.07 4.49
C ALA A 13 -6.96 2.17 3.51
N SER A 14 -7.91 3.05 3.21
CA SER A 14 -7.66 4.21 2.37
C SER A 14 -7.01 5.27 3.22
N VAL A 15 -5.71 5.40 3.10
CA VAL A 15 -4.96 6.40 3.83
C VAL A 15 -3.97 7.05 2.89
N LYS A 16 -3.77 8.33 3.05
CA LYS A 16 -2.83 9.08 2.22
C LYS A 16 -1.63 9.46 3.05
N TRP A 17 -0.66 8.59 3.05
CA TRP A 17 0.57 8.80 3.78
C TRP A 17 1.72 9.01 2.82
N PRO A 18 2.62 9.95 3.10
CA PRO A 18 3.82 10.09 2.27
C PRO A 18 4.63 8.82 2.28
N VAL A 19 5.21 8.50 1.15
CA VAL A 19 6.04 7.31 1.05
C VAL A 19 7.20 7.60 0.13
N THR A 20 8.36 7.08 0.51
CA THR A 20 9.55 7.15 -0.33
C THR A 20 9.79 5.77 -0.92
N LEU A 21 9.94 5.72 -2.24
CA LEU A 21 10.23 4.47 -2.93
C LEU A 21 11.70 4.50 -3.32
N LEU A 22 12.44 3.48 -2.87
CA LEU A 22 13.89 3.42 -3.08
C LEU A 22 14.24 2.22 -3.93
N THR A 23 14.94 2.46 -5.00
CA THR A 23 15.56 1.39 -5.79
C THR A 23 17.07 1.50 -5.61
N SER A 24 17.79 0.61 -6.25
CA SER A 24 19.24 0.66 -6.14
C SER A 24 19.82 1.92 -6.78
N GLN A 25 19.05 2.58 -7.64
CA GLN A 25 19.58 3.72 -8.38
C GLN A 25 18.83 5.00 -8.15
N ASP A 26 17.64 4.92 -7.56
CA ASP A 26 16.74 6.05 -7.57
C ASP A 26 15.93 6.17 -6.31
N LYS A 27 15.43 7.36 -6.10
CA LYS A 27 14.51 7.63 -5.01
C LYS A 27 13.34 8.43 -5.55
N THR A 28 12.14 7.97 -5.28
CA THR A 28 10.92 8.62 -5.77
C THR A 28 9.99 8.84 -4.60
N GLU A 29 9.41 10.03 -4.52
CA GLU A 29 8.43 10.33 -3.49
C GLU A 29 7.04 10.07 -4.02
N GLY A 30 6.18 9.58 -3.15
CA GLY A 30 4.81 9.32 -3.52
C GLY A 30 3.90 9.41 -2.32
N GLU A 31 2.70 8.92 -2.51
CA GLU A 31 1.70 8.96 -1.46
C GLU A 31 0.86 7.69 -1.57
N THR A 32 0.55 7.07 -0.45
CA THR A 32 -0.30 5.89 -0.50
C THR A 32 -1.72 6.30 -0.86
N GLY A 33 -2.42 5.40 -1.53
CA GLY A 33 -3.86 5.51 -1.72
C GLY A 33 -4.59 4.53 -0.84
N ASN A 34 -3.97 3.38 -0.61
CA ASN A 34 -4.47 2.42 0.36
C ASN A 34 -3.33 1.51 0.77
N VAL A 35 -3.48 0.89 1.92
CA VAL A 35 -2.48 -0.01 2.48
C VAL A 35 -3.15 -1.21 3.10
N SER A 36 -2.42 -2.31 3.16
CA SER A 36 -2.80 -3.51 3.89
C SER A 36 -1.52 -4.16 4.39
N PRO A 37 -1.61 -5.22 5.21
CA PRO A 37 -0.39 -5.91 5.63
C PRO A 37 0.39 -6.55 4.50
N THR A 38 -0.22 -6.74 3.34
CA THR A 38 0.44 -7.43 2.24
C THR A 38 0.84 -6.53 1.09
N GLY A 39 0.43 -5.27 1.10
CA GLY A 39 0.80 -4.41 -0.01
C GLY A 39 0.18 -3.04 0.08
N ALA A 40 0.44 -2.23 -0.94
CA ALA A 40 -0.06 -0.86 -0.97
C ALA A 40 -0.23 -0.41 -2.41
N PHE A 41 -1.17 0.50 -2.59
CA PHE A 41 -1.30 1.25 -3.82
C PHE A 41 -0.70 2.63 -3.57
N ILE A 42 0.17 3.06 -4.46
CA ILE A 42 0.92 4.30 -4.29
C ILE A 42 0.81 5.13 -5.55
N SER A 43 0.59 6.42 -5.40
CA SER A 43 0.65 7.33 -6.53
C SER A 43 1.97 8.08 -6.47
N CYS A 44 2.61 8.23 -7.62
CA CYS A 44 3.90 8.89 -7.71
C CYS A 44 4.10 9.48 -9.09
N ALA A 45 5.09 10.36 -9.20
CA ALA A 45 5.34 11.04 -10.46
C ALA A 45 6.11 10.18 -11.44
N VAL A 46 6.84 9.20 -10.94
CA VAL A 46 7.71 8.36 -11.77
C VAL A 46 7.56 6.92 -11.31
N VAL A 47 7.34 6.01 -12.25
CA VAL A 47 7.31 4.59 -11.90
C VAL A 47 8.74 4.14 -11.64
N PRO A 48 9.00 3.58 -10.46
CA PRO A 48 10.35 3.11 -10.17
C PRO A 48 10.71 1.95 -11.10
N LEU A 49 11.85 2.07 -11.72
CA LEU A 49 12.36 1.03 -12.59
C LEU A 49 13.20 0.11 -11.73
N SER A 50 12.67 -1.06 -11.48
CA SER A 50 13.35 -1.99 -10.62
C SER A 50 13.05 -3.39 -11.11
N GLU A 51 14.09 -4.19 -11.23
CA GLU A 51 13.92 -5.57 -11.63
C GLU A 51 13.91 -6.49 -10.44
N GLY A 52 13.95 -5.96 -9.28
CA GLY A 52 13.93 -6.77 -8.08
C GLY A 52 13.13 -6.09 -7.02
N SER A 53 13.61 -6.19 -5.81
CA SER A 53 12.95 -5.57 -4.68
C SER A 53 13.13 -4.06 -4.72
N ILE A 54 12.10 -3.38 -4.29
CA ILE A 54 12.23 -1.97 -3.95
C ILE A 54 11.98 -1.84 -2.47
N ARG A 55 12.40 -0.72 -1.93
CA ARG A 55 12.15 -0.43 -0.54
C ARG A 55 11.16 0.70 -0.43
N LEU A 56 10.30 0.60 0.56
CA LEU A 56 9.35 1.65 0.83
C LEU A 56 9.55 2.13 2.26
N VAL A 57 9.59 3.45 2.41
CA VAL A 57 9.55 4.06 3.72
C VAL A 57 8.24 4.82 3.79
N ILE A 58 7.29 4.28 4.52
CA ILE A 58 5.95 4.86 4.61
C ILE A 58 5.93 5.73 5.85
N LYS A 59 5.67 7.01 5.65
CA LYS A 59 5.73 7.97 6.75
C LYS A 59 4.36 8.15 7.35
N VAL A 60 4.12 7.47 8.45
CA VAL A 60 2.82 7.47 9.11
C VAL A 60 2.79 8.62 10.09
N PRO A 61 1.82 9.53 9.96
CA PRO A 61 1.72 10.66 10.89
C PRO A 61 1.60 10.18 12.32
N GLY A 62 2.41 10.73 13.19
CA GLY A 62 2.35 10.37 14.62
C GLY A 62 2.87 9.00 14.95
N HIS A 63 3.59 8.38 14.05
CA HIS A 63 4.09 7.02 14.23
C HIS A 63 5.45 6.91 13.59
N GLN A 64 6.20 5.91 13.99
CA GLN A 64 7.48 5.68 13.36
C GLN A 64 7.28 5.25 11.91
N PRO A 65 8.20 5.61 11.02
CA PRO A 65 8.07 5.18 9.64
C PRO A 65 8.08 3.66 9.52
N ILE A 66 7.32 3.17 8.55
CA ILE A 66 7.26 1.75 8.28
C ILE A 66 8.18 1.46 7.12
N ASN A 67 9.11 0.53 7.34
CA ASN A 67 10.08 0.15 6.32
C ASN A 67 9.74 -1.24 5.82
N VAL A 68 9.50 -1.36 4.51
CA VAL A 68 9.16 -2.64 3.93
C VAL A 68 9.95 -2.83 2.65
N ALA A 69 10.14 -4.08 2.28
CA ALA A 69 10.62 -4.43 0.96
C ALA A 69 9.43 -4.96 0.17
N GLY A 70 9.44 -4.71 -1.13
CA GLY A 70 8.35 -5.17 -1.95
C GLY A 70 8.73 -5.19 -3.41
N LYS A 71 7.76 -5.49 -4.24
CA LYS A 71 7.96 -5.46 -5.67
C LYS A 71 6.73 -4.87 -6.32
N VAL A 72 6.97 -4.17 -7.42
CA VAL A 72 5.89 -3.58 -8.20
C VAL A 72 5.23 -4.72 -8.98
N VAL A 73 3.94 -4.90 -8.77
CA VAL A 73 3.21 -5.95 -9.45
C VAL A 73 2.34 -5.41 -10.58
N TRP A 74 2.06 -4.10 -10.57
CA TRP A 74 1.40 -3.46 -11.70
C TRP A 74 1.56 -1.95 -11.58
N SER A 75 1.33 -1.28 -12.69
CA SER A 75 1.34 0.17 -12.71
C SER A 75 0.40 0.66 -13.77
N LYS A 76 -0.07 1.89 -13.62
CA LYS A 76 -0.93 2.50 -14.61
C LYS A 76 -0.77 4.01 -14.56
N VAL A 77 -1.16 4.67 -15.64
CA VAL A 77 -1.14 6.12 -15.72
C VAL A 77 -2.38 6.66 -15.06
N LEU A 78 -2.21 7.66 -14.21
CA LEU A 78 -3.31 8.36 -13.56
C LEU A 78 -3.44 9.73 -14.20
N ASN A 79 -4.68 10.19 -14.39
CA ASN A 79 -4.95 11.54 -14.89
C ASN A 79 -4.13 11.90 -16.12
N PRO A 80 -4.20 11.10 -17.17
CA PRO A 80 -3.33 11.33 -18.33
C PRO A 80 -3.58 12.64 -19.03
N ASN A 81 -4.70 13.29 -18.78
CA ASN A 81 -5.04 14.53 -19.49
C ASN A 81 -4.80 15.75 -18.65
N LYS A 82 -4.11 15.63 -17.54
CA LYS A 82 -3.91 16.76 -16.66
C LYS A 82 -2.45 16.99 -16.42
N GLY A 83 -1.94 18.11 -16.93
CA GLY A 83 -0.61 18.58 -16.61
C GLY A 83 0.42 17.46 -16.55
N ALA A 84 1.22 17.48 -15.50
CA ALA A 84 2.25 16.47 -15.33
C ALA A 84 1.61 15.12 -15.09
N PRO A 85 2.11 14.07 -15.72
CA PRO A 85 1.55 12.75 -15.51
C PRO A 85 1.84 12.24 -14.11
N SER A 86 0.97 11.40 -13.63
CA SER A 86 1.21 10.68 -12.40
C SER A 86 0.87 9.22 -12.64
N PHE A 87 1.39 8.37 -11.77
CA PHE A 87 1.26 6.93 -11.96
C PHE A 87 0.76 6.30 -10.69
N GLY A 88 -0.05 5.26 -10.87
CA GLY A 88 -0.44 4.41 -9.77
C GLY A 88 0.39 3.14 -9.83
N VAL A 89 0.92 2.73 -8.68
CA VAL A 89 1.80 1.58 -8.59
C VAL A 89 1.27 0.66 -7.51
N GLY A 90 1.04 -0.59 -7.89
CA GLY A 90 0.66 -1.60 -6.91
C GLY A 90 1.91 -2.32 -6.46
N VAL A 91 2.14 -2.33 -5.16
CA VAL A 91 3.33 -2.95 -4.59
C VAL A 91 2.91 -4.07 -3.66
N GLN A 92 3.48 -5.24 -3.87
CA GLN A 92 3.29 -6.36 -2.98
C GLN A 92 4.47 -6.41 -2.03
N PHE A 93 4.18 -6.44 -0.73
CA PHE A 93 5.26 -6.51 0.26
C PHE A 93 5.86 -7.89 0.24
N THR A 94 7.19 -7.96 0.17
CA THR A 94 7.90 -9.21 0.24
C THR A 94 8.57 -9.39 1.60
N LYS A 95 8.74 -8.29 2.34
CA LYS A 95 9.33 -8.37 3.67
C LYS A 95 8.81 -7.22 4.50
N ILE A 96 8.16 -7.54 5.60
CA ILE A 96 7.64 -6.57 6.54
C ILE A 96 7.79 -7.15 7.93
N SER A 97 8.14 -6.33 8.91
CA SER A 97 8.28 -6.82 10.27
C SER A 97 6.92 -7.16 10.85
N GLU A 98 6.93 -8.04 11.84
CA GLU A 98 5.69 -8.41 12.51
C GLU A 98 5.04 -7.21 13.18
N ASN A 99 5.83 -6.35 13.76
CA ASN A 99 5.30 -5.15 14.41
C ASN A 99 4.59 -4.25 13.40
N ASP A 100 5.21 -4.04 12.25
CA ASP A 100 4.60 -3.19 11.24
C ASP A 100 3.37 -3.85 10.63
N SER A 101 3.43 -5.15 10.40
CA SER A 101 2.29 -5.87 9.89
C SER A 101 1.11 -5.76 10.86
N HIS A 102 1.40 -5.94 12.14
CA HIS A 102 0.37 -5.82 13.18
C HIS A 102 -0.21 -4.40 13.20
N PHE A 103 0.66 -3.41 13.10
CA PHE A 103 0.19 -2.02 13.09
C PHE A 103 -0.77 -1.77 11.91
N LEU A 104 -0.44 -2.30 10.74
CA LEU A 104 -1.31 -2.09 9.59
C LEU A 104 -2.65 -2.79 9.77
N ARG A 105 -2.65 -3.95 10.41
CA ARG A 105 -3.93 -4.60 10.73
C ARG A 105 -4.76 -3.74 11.67
N GLU A 106 -4.10 -3.13 12.64
CA GLU A 106 -4.80 -2.26 13.58
C GLU A 106 -5.41 -1.06 12.87
N VAL A 107 -4.68 -0.49 11.93
CA VAL A 107 -5.19 0.64 11.16
C VAL A 107 -6.44 0.25 10.41
N ILE A 108 -6.42 -0.93 9.78
CA ILE A 108 -7.56 -1.40 9.03
C ILE A 108 -8.76 -1.61 9.95
N LEU A 109 -8.51 -2.22 11.10
CA LEU A 109 -9.60 -2.47 12.05
C LEU A 109 -10.20 -1.17 12.55
N LYS A 110 -9.38 -0.18 12.81
CA LYS A 110 -9.89 1.10 13.27
C LYS A 110 -10.74 1.77 12.22
N ARG A 111 -10.30 1.69 10.98
CA ARG A 111 -11.03 2.35 9.90
C ARG A 111 -12.35 1.69 9.59
N TYR A 112 -12.40 0.36 9.68
CA TYR A 112 -13.58 -0.39 9.30
C TYR A 112 -14.20 -1.13 10.46
N GLY A 113 -13.80 -0.80 11.68
CA GLY A 113 -14.22 -1.56 12.83
C GLY A 113 -15.72 -1.71 12.95
N LYS A 114 -16.44 -0.61 12.81
CA LYS A 114 -17.88 -0.68 12.94
C LYS A 114 -18.50 -1.52 11.85
N MET A 115 -18.05 -1.33 10.62
CA MET A 115 -18.56 -2.11 9.52
C MET A 115 -18.22 -3.57 9.69
N THR A 116 -16.99 -3.82 10.07
CA THR A 116 -16.52 -5.18 10.24
C THR A 116 -17.33 -5.90 11.32
N ASN A 117 -17.53 -5.24 12.44
CA ASN A 117 -18.31 -5.84 13.51
C ASN A 117 -19.72 -6.11 13.08
N ARG A 118 -20.30 -5.20 12.35
CA ARG A 118 -21.65 -5.38 11.88
C ARG A 118 -21.76 -6.56 10.91
N LEU A 119 -20.78 -6.68 10.03
CA LEU A 119 -20.79 -7.77 9.09
C LEU A 119 -20.58 -9.10 9.78
N ILE A 120 -19.68 -9.13 10.74
CA ILE A 120 -19.44 -10.35 11.49
C ILE A 120 -20.69 -10.77 12.23
N ALA A 121 -21.37 -9.83 12.84
CA ALA A 121 -22.59 -10.13 13.56
C ALA A 121 -23.64 -10.72 12.62
N LYS A 122 -23.64 -10.25 11.39
CA LYS A 122 -24.63 -10.78 10.45
C LYS A 122 -24.30 -12.17 9.98
N THR A 123 -23.04 -12.45 9.80
CA THR A 123 -22.68 -13.75 9.28
C THR A 123 -22.68 -14.83 10.33
N GLU A 124 -22.64 -14.46 11.56
CA GLU A 124 -22.67 -15.42 12.62
C GLU A 124 -24.07 -15.59 13.16
#